data_d4f60a1924f91f2ceb7bcc41ab6fc475
#
_entry.id   d4f60a1924f91f2ceb7bcc41ab6fc475
#
_cell.length_a   1.000
_cell.length_b   1.000
_cell.length_c   1.000
_cell.angle_alpha   90.00
_cell.angle_beta   90.00
_cell.angle_gamma   90.00
#
_symmetry.space_group_name_H-M   'P 1'
#
loop_
_entity.id
_entity.type
_entity.pdbx_description
1 polymer ?
#
loop_
_entity_poly.entity_id
_entity_poly.type
_entity_poly.pdbx_seq_one_letter_code
_entity_poly.pdbx_strand_id
1 'polypeptide(L)'
;MATFLINLPPQDMQRRLSDALGVYVDAMRYPPGTENQRAAMWLEHTRRRGWQAVAAVEVEASGVSAPSSDELSDAPMLGVAYGYCGAPDQWWQQQVVAGLERSGFPAPEITKLMTSYFELTELHIHPRAQGRGLGEALARRLLSERSEDNVLLSTPESLGEANRAWRLYRRLGFLDVIRGYHFTGDPRAFAILGRQLPL
;
A
#
# COMPACT_ATOMS: atom_id res chain seq x y z
N MET A 1 -23.01 12.08 -3.67
CA MET A 1 -21.93 11.27 -3.03
C MET A 1 -20.68 12.11 -2.95
N ALA A 2 -20.06 12.22 -1.78
CA ALA A 2 -18.77 12.87 -1.56
C ALA A 2 -17.76 11.84 -1.06
N THR A 3 -16.49 11.99 -1.44
CA THR A 3 -15.43 11.06 -1.02
C THR A 3 -14.53 11.75 0.00
N PHE A 4 -14.26 11.06 1.10
CA PHE A 4 -13.42 11.54 2.19
C PHE A 4 -12.25 10.58 2.42
N LEU A 5 -11.11 11.14 2.86
CA LEU A 5 -9.97 10.35 3.33
C LEU A 5 -9.97 10.31 4.85
N ILE A 6 -9.93 9.11 5.40
CA ILE A 6 -9.87 8.87 6.84
C ILE A 6 -8.64 8.06 7.22
N ASN A 7 -8.09 8.33 8.38
CA ASN A 7 -7.06 7.46 8.95
C ASN A 7 -7.73 6.20 9.53
N LEU A 8 -7.06 5.07 9.39
CA LEU A 8 -7.49 3.79 9.99
C LEU A 8 -6.44 3.35 11.03
N PRO A 9 -6.56 3.74 12.29
CA PRO A 9 -5.73 3.18 13.34
C PRO A 9 -5.94 1.65 13.45
N PRO A 10 -5.05 0.90 14.12
CA PRO A 10 -5.10 -0.57 14.14
C PRO A 10 -6.46 -1.15 14.52
N GLN A 11 -7.15 -0.54 15.49
CA GLN A 11 -8.48 -0.99 15.93
C GLN A 11 -9.55 -0.79 14.85
N ASP A 12 -9.50 0.34 14.14
CA ASP A 12 -10.45 0.62 13.04
C ASP A 12 -10.15 -0.26 11.82
N MET A 13 -8.88 -0.52 11.52
CA MET A 13 -8.51 -1.49 10.49
C MET A 13 -9.02 -2.89 10.86
N GLN A 14 -8.91 -3.30 12.13
CA GLN A 14 -9.44 -4.59 12.58
C GLN A 14 -10.96 -4.68 12.42
N ARG A 15 -11.68 -3.62 12.81
CA ARG A 15 -13.14 -3.53 12.66
C ARG A 15 -13.58 -3.55 11.20
N ARG A 16 -12.85 -2.85 10.34
CA ARG A 16 -13.15 -2.68 8.91
C ARG A 16 -12.38 -3.64 8.00
N LEU A 17 -11.78 -4.70 8.57
CA LEU A 17 -10.92 -5.63 7.82
C LEU A 17 -11.64 -6.27 6.63
N SER A 18 -12.89 -6.66 6.81
CA SER A 18 -13.71 -7.26 5.73
C SER A 18 -13.90 -6.29 4.56
N ASP A 19 -14.18 -5.02 4.84
CA ASP A 19 -14.36 -3.99 3.82
C ASP A 19 -13.04 -3.74 3.06
N ALA A 20 -11.95 -3.60 3.80
CA ALA A 20 -10.62 -3.38 3.23
C ALA A 20 -10.16 -4.55 2.35
N LEU A 21 -10.38 -5.78 2.81
CA LEU A 21 -10.10 -6.98 2.03
C LEU A 21 -11.03 -7.14 0.82
N GLY A 22 -12.29 -6.73 0.93
CA GLY A 22 -13.20 -6.66 -0.21
C GLY A 22 -12.67 -5.74 -1.30
N VAL A 23 -12.23 -4.53 -0.94
CA VAL A 23 -11.58 -3.60 -1.89
C VAL A 23 -10.33 -4.23 -2.53
N TYR A 24 -9.51 -4.93 -1.76
CA TYR A 24 -8.33 -5.63 -2.26
C TYR A 24 -8.69 -6.72 -3.28
N VAL A 25 -9.63 -7.60 -2.94
CA VAL A 25 -10.04 -8.72 -3.81
C VAL A 25 -10.63 -8.20 -5.11
N ASP A 26 -11.50 -7.20 -5.05
CA ASP A 26 -12.11 -6.58 -6.23
C ASP A 26 -11.09 -5.85 -7.11
N ALA A 27 -10.18 -5.08 -6.49
CA ALA A 27 -9.13 -4.34 -7.21
C ALA A 27 -8.19 -5.28 -7.96
N MET A 28 -7.82 -6.40 -7.34
CA MET A 28 -6.92 -7.41 -7.89
C MET A 28 -7.64 -8.45 -8.77
N ARG A 29 -8.96 -8.46 -8.79
CA ARG A 29 -9.79 -9.46 -9.47
C ARG A 29 -9.47 -10.88 -9.01
N TYR A 30 -9.26 -11.06 -7.72
CA TYR A 30 -9.01 -12.37 -7.14
C TYR A 30 -10.30 -13.17 -6.96
N PRO A 31 -10.21 -14.51 -6.92
CA PRO A 31 -11.37 -15.34 -6.63
C PRO A 31 -11.96 -15.03 -5.25
N PRO A 32 -13.29 -15.14 -5.07
CA PRO A 32 -13.93 -15.09 -3.75
C PRO A 32 -13.28 -16.09 -2.78
N GLY A 33 -13.13 -15.70 -1.50
CA GLY A 33 -12.45 -16.50 -0.49
C GLY A 33 -10.97 -16.15 -0.29
N THR A 34 -10.36 -15.38 -1.23
CA THR A 34 -8.99 -14.89 -1.06
C THR A 34 -8.85 -13.99 0.16
N GLU A 35 -9.89 -13.23 0.50
CA GLU A 35 -9.97 -12.40 1.69
C GLU A 35 -9.69 -13.19 2.98
N ASN A 36 -10.24 -14.40 3.11
CA ASN A 36 -10.04 -15.27 4.28
C ASN A 36 -8.58 -15.71 4.44
N GLN A 37 -7.88 -15.92 3.32
CA GLN A 37 -6.47 -16.30 3.33
C GLN A 37 -5.56 -15.13 3.72
N ARG A 38 -5.98 -13.89 3.46
CA ARG A 38 -5.20 -12.68 3.71
C ARG A 38 -5.47 -12.05 5.08
N ALA A 39 -6.62 -12.31 5.69
CA ALA A 39 -7.08 -11.66 6.92
C ALA A 39 -6.06 -11.73 8.06
N ALA A 40 -5.54 -12.92 8.36
CA ALA A 40 -4.58 -13.11 9.45
C ALA A 40 -3.28 -12.33 9.23
N MET A 41 -2.78 -12.27 7.99
CA MET A 41 -1.58 -11.53 7.62
C MET A 41 -1.80 -10.01 7.77
N TRP A 42 -2.92 -9.47 7.29
CA TRP A 42 -3.23 -8.05 7.42
C TRP A 42 -3.37 -7.63 8.89
N LEU A 43 -3.99 -8.47 9.73
CA LEU A 43 -4.06 -8.23 11.17
C LEU A 43 -2.68 -8.27 11.85
N GLU A 44 -1.80 -9.17 11.44
CA GLU A 44 -0.42 -9.21 11.95
C GLU A 44 0.33 -7.94 11.57
N HIS A 45 0.16 -7.44 10.35
CA HIS A 45 0.78 -6.21 9.89
C HIS A 45 0.39 -5.00 10.76
N THR A 46 -0.82 -4.94 11.31
CA THR A 46 -1.26 -3.82 12.19
C THR A 46 -0.42 -3.69 13.46
N ARG A 47 0.31 -4.73 13.85
CA ARG A 47 1.18 -4.76 15.04
C ARG A 47 2.61 -4.30 14.75
N ARG A 48 2.96 -4.12 13.48
CA ARG A 48 4.32 -3.73 13.10
C ARG A 48 4.61 -2.28 13.47
N ARG A 49 5.86 -2.01 13.81
CA ARG A 49 6.30 -0.66 14.15
C ARG A 49 6.01 0.31 13.00
N GLY A 50 5.50 1.49 13.35
CA GLY A 50 5.21 2.54 12.38
C GLY A 50 4.02 2.23 11.46
N TRP A 51 3.18 1.23 11.81
CA TRP A 51 1.93 1.00 11.09
C TRP A 51 1.15 2.29 10.89
N GLN A 52 0.71 2.49 9.67
CA GLN A 52 -0.21 3.56 9.30
C GLN A 52 -1.10 3.08 8.16
N ALA A 53 -2.38 3.43 8.23
CA ALA A 53 -3.32 3.15 7.16
C ALA A 53 -4.29 4.31 6.95
N VAL A 54 -4.74 4.44 5.71
CA VAL A 54 -5.73 5.42 5.27
C VAL A 54 -6.76 4.74 4.37
N ALA A 55 -8.01 5.20 4.44
CA ALA A 55 -9.06 4.76 3.53
C ALA A 55 -9.72 5.94 2.83
N ALA A 56 -10.23 5.69 1.63
CA ALA A 56 -11.19 6.55 0.95
C ALA A 56 -12.58 5.97 1.17
N VAL A 57 -13.48 6.76 1.72
CA VAL A 57 -14.88 6.38 1.99
C VAL A 57 -15.85 7.30 1.27
N GLU A 58 -17.04 6.79 0.97
CA GLU A 58 -18.07 7.52 0.21
C GLU A 58 -19.30 7.75 1.08
N VAL A 59 -19.69 9.00 1.24
CA VAL A 59 -20.86 9.41 2.02
C VAL A 59 -21.89 10.08 1.11
N GLU A 60 -23.16 9.91 1.36
CA GLU A 60 -24.19 10.69 0.69
C GLU A 60 -24.02 12.17 1.04
N ALA A 61 -23.99 13.02 0.01
CA ALA A 61 -23.94 14.46 0.22
C ALA A 61 -25.33 14.91 0.67
N SER A 62 -25.61 14.80 1.96
CA SER A 62 -26.85 15.31 2.56
C SER A 62 -26.64 16.74 3.04
N GLY A 63 -26.89 17.73 2.16
CA GLY A 63 -27.09 19.13 2.58
C GLY A 63 -25.86 19.83 3.20
N VAL A 64 -26.13 20.69 4.18
CA VAL A 64 -25.28 21.81 4.64
C VAL A 64 -24.16 21.40 5.65
N SER A 65 -24.17 20.19 6.19
CA SER A 65 -23.23 19.79 7.26
C SER A 65 -22.13 18.84 6.75
N ALA A 66 -20.92 19.01 7.28
CA ALA A 66 -19.85 18.00 7.13
C ALA A 66 -20.29 16.69 7.83
N PRO A 67 -19.94 15.51 7.26
CA PRO A 67 -20.29 14.23 7.88
C PRO A 67 -19.59 14.09 9.24
N SER A 68 -20.29 13.45 10.18
CA SER A 68 -19.75 13.13 11.50
C SER A 68 -18.65 12.06 11.40
N SER A 69 -17.86 11.92 12.46
CA SER A 69 -16.84 10.87 12.54
C SER A 69 -17.44 9.45 12.44
N ASP A 70 -18.63 9.26 13.02
CA ASP A 70 -19.31 7.96 12.98
C ASP A 70 -19.82 7.65 11.55
N GLU A 71 -20.41 8.62 10.87
CA GLU A 71 -20.81 8.47 9.46
C GLU A 71 -19.64 8.12 8.56
N LEU A 72 -18.49 8.77 8.76
CA LEU A 72 -17.25 8.45 8.02
C LEU A 72 -16.72 7.06 8.37
N SER A 73 -16.80 6.68 9.65
CA SER A 73 -16.32 5.41 10.14
C SER A 73 -17.07 4.20 9.59
N ASP A 74 -18.33 4.35 9.25
CA ASP A 74 -19.20 3.27 8.76
C ASP A 74 -19.48 3.36 7.25
N ALA A 75 -19.05 4.44 6.61
CA ALA A 75 -19.26 4.69 5.19
C ALA A 75 -18.61 3.63 4.27
N PRO A 76 -19.21 3.31 3.11
CA PRO A 76 -18.64 2.37 2.15
C PRO A 76 -17.21 2.72 1.75
N MET A 77 -16.31 1.75 1.82
CA MET A 77 -14.90 1.92 1.46
C MET A 77 -14.70 1.83 -0.05
N LEU A 78 -14.01 2.81 -0.60
CA LEU A 78 -13.65 2.90 -2.01
C LEU A 78 -12.18 2.60 -2.29
N GLY A 79 -11.34 2.70 -1.28
CA GLY A 79 -9.92 2.44 -1.39
C GLY A 79 -9.26 2.36 -0.04
N VAL A 80 -8.14 1.67 0.01
CA VAL A 80 -7.34 1.49 1.22
C VAL A 80 -5.86 1.49 0.85
N ALA A 81 -5.05 2.11 1.70
CA ALA A 81 -3.60 2.01 1.63
C ALA A 81 -3.03 1.86 3.03
N TYR A 82 -2.01 1.01 3.19
CA TYR A 82 -1.28 0.90 4.43
C TYR A 82 0.18 0.50 4.23
N GLY A 83 0.94 0.72 5.27
CA GLY A 83 2.32 0.31 5.36
C GLY A 83 2.85 0.40 6.78
N TYR A 84 4.13 0.13 6.94
CA TYR A 84 4.84 0.13 8.22
C TYR A 84 6.34 0.36 8.01
N CYS A 85 7.09 0.59 9.09
CA CYS A 85 8.54 0.69 9.00
C CYS A 85 9.16 -0.66 8.63
N GLY A 86 10.11 -0.65 7.72
CA GLY A 86 10.92 -1.82 7.44
C GLY A 86 11.74 -2.26 8.64
N ALA A 87 12.01 -3.59 8.73
CA ALA A 87 12.85 -4.16 9.77
C ALA A 87 13.54 -5.46 9.28
N PRO A 88 14.78 -5.74 9.74
CA PRO A 88 15.59 -6.87 9.22
C PRO A 88 14.98 -8.26 9.43
N ASP A 89 14.10 -8.42 10.41
CA ASP A 89 13.37 -9.65 10.70
C ASP A 89 12.15 -9.89 9.81
N GLN A 90 11.76 -8.90 9.01
CA GLN A 90 10.62 -9.02 8.09
C GLN A 90 11.01 -9.79 6.83
N TRP A 91 10.17 -10.75 6.46
CA TRP A 91 10.37 -11.59 5.28
C TRP A 91 10.57 -10.76 4.00
N TRP A 92 9.77 -9.70 3.80
CA TRP A 92 9.89 -8.86 2.61
C TRP A 92 11.27 -8.19 2.52
N GLN A 93 11.77 -7.62 3.63
CA GLN A 93 13.10 -7.02 3.66
C GLN A 93 14.19 -8.04 3.33
N GLN A 94 14.13 -9.25 3.90
CA GLN A 94 15.09 -10.31 3.62
C GLN A 94 15.11 -10.69 2.14
N GLN A 95 13.93 -10.78 1.51
CA GLN A 95 13.83 -11.06 0.07
C GLN A 95 14.43 -9.93 -0.77
N VAL A 96 14.15 -8.67 -0.43
CA VAL A 96 14.68 -7.50 -1.17
C VAL A 96 16.20 -7.40 -1.01
N VAL A 97 16.74 -7.58 0.18
CA VAL A 97 18.19 -7.60 0.43
C VAL A 97 18.86 -8.68 -0.42
N ALA A 98 18.36 -9.91 -0.38
CA ALA A 98 18.87 -10.99 -1.21
C ALA A 98 18.78 -10.69 -2.71
N GLY A 99 17.73 -9.97 -3.14
CA GLY A 99 17.59 -9.50 -4.52
C GLY A 99 18.63 -8.47 -4.91
N LEU A 100 18.89 -7.50 -4.06
CA LEU A 100 19.92 -6.46 -4.26
C LEU A 100 21.32 -7.06 -4.35
N GLU A 101 21.65 -7.98 -3.44
CA GLU A 101 22.93 -8.70 -3.46
C GLU A 101 23.13 -9.47 -4.76
N ARG A 102 22.12 -10.23 -5.20
CA ARG A 102 22.16 -10.95 -6.50
C ARG A 102 22.29 -10.03 -7.71
N SER A 103 21.76 -8.80 -7.60
CA SER A 103 21.88 -7.78 -8.64
C SER A 103 23.23 -7.04 -8.60
N GLY A 104 24.13 -7.39 -7.66
CA GLY A 104 25.47 -6.83 -7.57
C GLY A 104 25.54 -5.46 -6.86
N PHE A 105 24.51 -5.09 -6.09
CA PHE A 105 24.56 -3.86 -5.29
C PHE A 105 25.62 -3.98 -4.17
N PRO A 106 26.44 -2.94 -3.96
CA PRO A 106 27.41 -2.92 -2.86
C PRO A 106 26.71 -2.94 -1.50
N ALA A 107 27.26 -3.69 -0.54
CA ALA A 107 26.68 -3.81 0.81
C ALA A 107 26.43 -2.45 1.50
N PRO A 108 27.28 -1.42 1.38
CA PRO A 108 27.00 -0.10 1.95
C PRO A 108 25.75 0.58 1.36
N GLU A 109 25.49 0.40 0.07
CA GLU A 109 24.31 0.96 -0.60
C GLU A 109 23.04 0.23 -0.16
N ILE A 110 23.10 -1.11 -0.05
CA ILE A 110 22.01 -1.92 0.50
C ILE A 110 21.69 -1.46 1.92
N THR A 111 22.71 -1.34 2.77
CA THR A 111 22.53 -0.87 4.15
C THR A 111 21.88 0.50 4.20
N LYS A 112 22.37 1.45 3.39
CA LYS A 112 21.81 2.81 3.32
C LYS A 112 20.34 2.81 2.92
N LEU A 113 19.96 2.00 1.92
CA LEU A 113 18.58 1.92 1.44
C LEU A 113 17.64 1.28 2.47
N MET A 114 18.12 0.21 3.15
CA MET A 114 17.28 -0.66 3.98
C MET A 114 17.27 -0.27 5.47
N THR A 115 18.06 0.73 5.88
CA THR A 115 18.12 1.16 7.29
C THR A 115 16.90 2.00 7.70
N SER A 116 16.42 2.86 6.81
CA SER A 116 15.33 3.80 7.10
C SER A 116 14.36 3.88 5.92
N TYR A 117 13.36 3.01 5.94
CA TYR A 117 12.31 3.06 4.92
C TYR A 117 10.94 2.69 5.47
N PHE A 118 9.92 3.25 4.85
CA PHE A 118 8.54 2.85 5.00
C PHE A 118 8.18 1.87 3.88
N GLU A 119 7.69 0.69 4.20
CA GLU A 119 7.13 -0.23 3.23
C GLU A 119 5.69 0.15 2.93
N LEU A 120 5.42 0.68 1.73
CA LEU A 120 4.06 0.82 1.22
C LEU A 120 3.58 -0.57 0.79
N THR A 121 2.93 -1.27 1.72
CA THR A 121 2.62 -2.69 1.58
C THR A 121 1.42 -2.93 0.67
N GLU A 122 0.34 -2.16 0.87
CA GLU A 122 -0.89 -2.30 0.09
C GLU A 122 -1.44 -0.92 -0.32
N LEU A 123 -1.91 -0.81 -1.56
CA LEU A 123 -2.65 0.33 -2.07
C LEU A 123 -3.65 -0.16 -3.12
N HIS A 124 -4.92 -0.13 -2.78
CA HIS A 124 -5.99 -0.66 -3.62
C HIS A 124 -7.15 0.32 -3.73
N ILE A 125 -7.71 0.42 -4.95
CA ILE A 125 -8.90 1.21 -5.24
C ILE A 125 -9.94 0.31 -5.86
N HIS A 126 -11.12 0.27 -5.26
CA HIS A 126 -12.26 -0.48 -5.77
C HIS A 126 -12.52 -0.11 -7.24
N PRO A 127 -12.81 -1.08 -8.15
CA PRO A 127 -12.96 -0.82 -9.59
C PRO A 127 -13.92 0.34 -9.93
N ARG A 128 -15.03 0.47 -9.19
CA ARG A 128 -16.03 1.56 -9.40
C ARG A 128 -15.49 2.96 -9.12
N ALA A 129 -14.39 3.08 -8.38
CA ALA A 129 -13.81 4.36 -7.95
C ALA A 129 -12.44 4.66 -8.60
N GLN A 130 -11.96 3.77 -9.47
CA GLN A 130 -10.72 3.99 -10.20
C GLN A 130 -10.83 5.16 -11.19
N GLY A 131 -9.71 5.84 -11.46
CA GLY A 131 -9.67 6.99 -12.37
C GLY A 131 -10.07 8.33 -11.75
N ARG A 132 -10.42 8.35 -10.45
CA ARG A 132 -10.80 9.57 -9.71
C ARG A 132 -9.64 10.22 -8.93
N GLY A 133 -8.40 9.80 -9.14
CA GLY A 133 -7.23 10.31 -8.39
C GLY A 133 -7.06 9.74 -6.97
N LEU A 134 -7.93 8.84 -6.51
CA LEU A 134 -7.92 8.34 -5.13
C LEU A 134 -6.62 7.61 -4.75
N GLY A 135 -6.00 6.88 -5.67
CA GLY A 135 -4.73 6.20 -5.40
C GLY A 135 -3.61 7.18 -5.06
N GLU A 136 -3.54 8.30 -5.76
CA GLU A 136 -2.57 9.36 -5.45
C GLU A 136 -2.89 10.06 -4.14
N ALA A 137 -4.17 10.36 -3.90
CA ALA A 137 -4.61 11.00 -2.66
C ALA A 137 -4.32 10.13 -1.42
N LEU A 138 -4.56 8.81 -1.51
CA LEU A 138 -4.23 7.86 -0.45
C LEU A 138 -2.71 7.77 -0.21
N ALA A 139 -1.91 7.64 -1.28
CA ALA A 139 -0.46 7.57 -1.15
C ALA A 139 0.12 8.84 -0.52
N ARG A 140 -0.31 10.03 -0.97
CA ARG A 140 0.12 11.30 -0.41
C ARG A 140 -0.28 11.45 1.06
N ARG A 141 -1.52 11.11 1.42
CA ARG A 141 -1.98 11.16 2.82
C ARG A 141 -1.21 10.18 3.69
N LEU A 142 -0.98 8.95 3.23
CA LEU A 142 -0.24 7.93 3.99
C LEU A 142 1.22 8.33 4.24
N LEU A 143 1.84 9.00 3.29
CA LEU A 143 3.27 9.31 3.32
C LEU A 143 3.59 10.75 3.79
N SER A 144 2.57 11.59 4.05
CA SER A 144 2.75 13.02 4.35
C SER A 144 3.50 13.29 5.65
N GLU A 145 3.41 12.40 6.64
CA GLU A 145 3.99 12.58 7.98
C GLU A 145 5.05 11.53 8.30
N ARG A 146 5.64 10.90 7.26
CA ARG A 146 6.67 9.89 7.44
C ARG A 146 8.03 10.54 7.67
N SER A 147 8.80 9.96 8.60
CA SER A 147 10.15 10.42 8.98
C SER A 147 11.26 9.51 8.46
N GLU A 148 10.91 8.43 7.78
CA GLU A 148 11.88 7.56 7.12
C GLU A 148 12.52 8.26 5.92
N ASP A 149 13.75 7.86 5.57
CA ASP A 149 14.47 8.43 4.44
C ASP A 149 13.87 8.04 3.09
N ASN A 150 13.28 6.84 3.03
CA ASN A 150 12.76 6.27 1.80
C ASN A 150 11.38 5.64 1.98
N VAL A 151 10.64 5.53 0.88
CA VAL A 151 9.50 4.62 0.76
C VAL A 151 9.83 3.57 -0.30
N LEU A 152 9.58 2.31 0.03
CA LEU A 152 9.75 1.17 -0.87
C LEU A 152 8.43 0.42 -1.04
N LEU A 153 8.25 -0.19 -2.20
CA LEU A 153 7.11 -1.07 -2.47
C LEU A 153 7.48 -2.17 -3.47
N SER A 154 6.67 -3.21 -3.53
CA SER A 154 6.71 -4.19 -4.62
C SER A 154 5.41 -4.13 -5.43
N THR A 155 5.52 -4.30 -6.75
CA THR A 155 4.36 -4.34 -7.65
C THR A 155 4.59 -5.37 -8.76
N PRO A 156 3.55 -6.17 -9.14
CA PRO A 156 3.68 -7.09 -10.26
C PRO A 156 4.03 -6.37 -11.57
N GLU A 157 4.92 -6.96 -12.34
CA GLU A 157 5.28 -6.46 -13.68
C GLU A 157 4.31 -6.88 -14.78
N SER A 158 3.17 -7.50 -14.42
CA SER A 158 2.15 -7.87 -15.38
C SER A 158 1.63 -6.65 -16.15
N LEU A 159 1.64 -6.72 -17.49
CA LEU A 159 1.24 -5.64 -18.41
C LEU A 159 2.17 -4.42 -18.44
N GLY A 160 3.32 -4.46 -17.79
CA GLY A 160 4.31 -3.38 -17.80
C GLY A 160 3.75 -2.06 -17.32
N GLU A 161 4.31 -0.96 -17.82
CA GLU A 161 3.94 0.42 -17.45
C GLU A 161 2.53 0.85 -17.92
N ALA A 162 1.83 0.04 -18.72
CA ALA A 162 0.42 0.28 -19.08
C ALA A 162 -0.52 0.11 -17.87
N ASN A 163 -0.09 -0.57 -16.82
CA ASN A 163 -0.84 -0.74 -15.58
C ASN A 163 -1.04 0.62 -14.87
N ARG A 164 -2.24 0.84 -14.31
CA ARG A 164 -2.59 2.07 -13.57
C ARG A 164 -1.70 2.30 -12.35
N ALA A 165 -1.33 1.24 -11.64
CA ALA A 165 -0.44 1.31 -10.47
C ALA A 165 0.95 1.82 -10.88
N TRP A 166 1.52 1.31 -11.97
CA TRP A 166 2.79 1.79 -12.51
C TRP A 166 2.75 3.28 -12.86
N ARG A 167 1.72 3.72 -13.59
CA ARG A 167 1.56 5.14 -13.91
C ARG A 167 1.45 6.02 -12.67
N LEU A 168 0.77 5.53 -11.63
CA LEU A 168 0.70 6.24 -10.34
C LEU A 168 2.09 6.36 -9.70
N TYR A 169 2.80 5.26 -9.57
CA TYR A 169 4.12 5.27 -8.93
C TYR A 169 5.13 6.13 -9.71
N ARG A 170 5.12 6.08 -11.04
CA ARG A 170 5.96 6.96 -11.88
C ARG A 170 5.62 8.44 -11.68
N ARG A 171 4.34 8.81 -11.64
CA ARG A 171 3.93 10.20 -11.35
C ARG A 171 4.35 10.66 -9.96
N LEU A 172 4.34 9.76 -8.98
CA LEU A 172 4.84 10.02 -7.64
C LEU A 172 6.38 10.01 -7.53
N GLY A 173 7.11 9.79 -8.64
CA GLY A 173 8.56 9.83 -8.70
C GLY A 173 9.27 8.59 -8.18
N PHE A 174 8.58 7.45 -8.10
CA PHE A 174 9.22 6.18 -7.78
C PHE A 174 10.13 5.71 -8.93
N LEU A 175 11.32 5.26 -8.57
CA LEU A 175 12.34 4.73 -9.47
C LEU A 175 12.49 3.22 -9.27
N ASP A 176 13.07 2.56 -10.27
CA ASP A 176 13.37 1.13 -10.20
C ASP A 176 14.52 0.89 -9.22
N VAL A 177 14.32 -0.03 -8.29
CA VAL A 177 15.34 -0.57 -7.40
C VAL A 177 15.74 -1.96 -7.89
N ILE A 178 14.78 -2.85 -8.12
CA ILE A 178 14.99 -4.18 -8.73
C ILE A 178 13.88 -4.40 -9.76
N ARG A 179 14.22 -5.00 -10.90
CA ARG A 179 13.27 -5.44 -11.92
C ARG A 179 13.31 -6.96 -12.07
N GLY A 180 12.20 -7.55 -12.49
CA GLY A 180 12.10 -8.98 -12.77
C GLY A 180 12.31 -9.86 -11.53
N TYR A 181 12.00 -9.38 -10.34
CA TYR A 181 12.19 -10.13 -9.11
C TYR A 181 11.08 -11.17 -8.91
N HIS A 182 11.44 -12.38 -8.51
CA HIS A 182 10.50 -13.43 -8.16
C HIS A 182 10.57 -13.70 -6.66
N PHE A 183 9.49 -13.39 -5.96
CA PHE A 183 9.36 -13.73 -4.55
C PHE A 183 9.18 -15.25 -4.38
N THR A 184 9.72 -15.80 -3.31
CA THR A 184 9.54 -17.20 -2.99
C THR A 184 8.05 -17.54 -2.86
N GLY A 185 7.58 -18.48 -3.69
CA GLY A 185 6.18 -18.92 -3.69
C GLY A 185 5.25 -18.16 -4.63
N ASP A 186 5.73 -17.12 -5.34
CA ASP A 186 4.95 -16.40 -6.36
C ASP A 186 5.61 -16.53 -7.74
N PRO A 187 4.92 -17.07 -8.75
CA PRO A 187 5.48 -17.24 -10.10
C PRO A 187 5.60 -15.94 -10.89
N ARG A 188 4.97 -14.85 -10.42
CA ARG A 188 4.96 -13.56 -11.12
C ARG A 188 6.27 -12.82 -10.93
N ALA A 189 6.69 -12.09 -11.96
CA ALA A 189 7.76 -11.12 -11.83
C ALA A 189 7.25 -9.85 -11.13
N PHE A 190 8.06 -9.30 -10.24
CA PHE A 190 7.79 -8.05 -9.53
C PHE A 190 8.89 -7.03 -9.78
N ALA A 191 8.52 -5.77 -9.75
CA ALA A 191 9.47 -4.69 -9.55
C ALA A 191 9.45 -4.27 -8.08
N ILE A 192 10.63 -4.00 -7.55
CA ILE A 192 10.81 -3.24 -6.33
C ILE A 192 11.04 -1.80 -6.75
N LEU A 193 10.18 -0.91 -6.29
CA LEU A 193 10.27 0.52 -6.57
C LEU A 193 10.59 1.29 -5.30
N GLY A 194 11.33 2.36 -5.43
CA GLY A 194 11.71 3.20 -4.31
C GLY A 194 11.71 4.68 -4.63
N ARG A 195 11.52 5.49 -3.59
CA ARG A 195 11.62 6.94 -3.65
C ARG A 195 12.09 7.49 -2.30
N GLN A 196 12.85 8.59 -2.33
CA GLN A 196 13.16 9.37 -1.13
C GLN A 196 11.91 10.11 -0.63
N LEU A 197 11.76 10.21 0.68
CA LEU A 197 10.76 11.02 1.36
C LEU A 197 11.35 12.39 1.73
N PRO A 198 10.50 13.44 1.86
CA PRO A 198 9.04 13.48 1.63
C PRO A 198 8.66 13.40 0.15
N LEU A 199 7.36 13.13 -0.11
CA LEU A 199 6.79 13.07 -1.47
C LEU A 199 6.77 14.46 -2.12
#